data_3242c18f37e1d2cc9b4c7f67a61a6d7c
#
_entry.id   3242c18f37e1d2cc9b4c7f67a61a6d7c
#
_cell.length_a   1.000
_cell.length_b   1.000
_cell.length_c   1.000
_cell.angle_alpha   90.00
_cell.angle_beta   90.00
_cell.angle_gamma   90.00
#
_symmetry.space_group_name_H-M   'P 1'
#
loop_
_entity.id
_entity.type
_entity.pdbx_description
1 polymer ?
#
loop_
_entity_poly.entity_id
_entity_poly.type
_entity_poly.pdbx_seq_one_letter_code
_entity_poly.pdbx_strand_id
1 'polypeptide(L)'
;EMKTDFINNMTHELKTPIATISLATDANNNPRVQATEGGNTRYAGIIKEENQRMHRQVERVLLAAQMDRNKVTLREESVDLHTLIEAAAKGVQLQVKEKGGQIKLDLQALDTTVHGDQEHLSNVIYNLLDNARKYSDKVPEIVVRTWNRGDYLKVEVQDRGIGIKKVDLPHIFTRFFRVSTGNLHDVKGFGLGLSYVKEITEAHQGQVNVESIWGQGSTFTLTLPTIQKD
;
A
#
# COMPACT_ATOMS: atom_id res chain seq x y z
N GLU A 1 -6.34 19.57 -14.84
CA GLU A 1 -5.46 18.55 -15.47
C GLU A 1 -5.35 17.31 -14.58
N MET A 2 -4.72 17.33 -13.41
CA MET A 2 -4.56 16.16 -12.50
C MET A 2 -5.88 15.43 -12.13
N LYS A 3 -6.99 16.16 -11.93
CA LYS A 3 -8.28 15.56 -11.58
C LYS A 3 -8.91 14.80 -12.76
N THR A 4 -8.72 15.29 -13.97
CA THR A 4 -9.19 14.64 -15.21
C THR A 4 -8.37 13.37 -15.50
N ASP A 5 -7.05 13.44 -15.32
CA ASP A 5 -6.15 12.29 -15.48
C ASP A 5 -6.45 11.20 -14.44
N PHE A 6 -6.81 11.60 -13.21
CA PHE A 6 -7.26 10.69 -12.18
C PHE A 6 -8.54 9.93 -12.59
N ILE A 7 -9.57 10.66 -13.08
CA ILE A 7 -10.84 10.02 -13.50
C ILE A 7 -10.61 9.05 -14.66
N ASN A 8 -9.79 9.42 -15.64
CA ASN A 8 -9.44 8.56 -16.75
C ASN A 8 -8.69 7.30 -16.30
N ASN A 9 -7.68 7.47 -15.45
CA ASN A 9 -6.92 6.36 -14.90
C ASN A 9 -7.79 5.44 -14.03
N MET A 10 -8.67 6.02 -13.20
CA MET A 10 -9.62 5.26 -12.38
C MET A 10 -10.55 4.41 -13.26
N THR A 11 -11.08 5.00 -14.33
CA THR A 11 -11.95 4.30 -15.27
C THR A 11 -11.22 3.11 -15.91
N HIS A 12 -9.98 3.30 -16.33
CA HIS A 12 -9.17 2.23 -16.91
C HIS A 12 -8.82 1.14 -15.90
N GLU A 13 -8.43 1.52 -14.68
CA GLU A 13 -8.06 0.57 -13.63
C GLU A 13 -9.24 -0.22 -13.08
N LEU A 14 -10.47 0.31 -13.14
CA LEU A 14 -11.68 -0.42 -12.76
C LEU A 14 -12.19 -1.32 -13.90
N LYS A 15 -12.00 -0.94 -15.16
CA LYS A 15 -12.41 -1.79 -16.31
C LYS A 15 -11.70 -3.15 -16.34
N THR A 16 -10.42 -3.18 -16.02
CA THR A 16 -9.61 -4.41 -16.04
C THR A 16 -10.13 -5.49 -15.08
N PRO A 17 -10.29 -5.23 -13.76
CA PRO A 17 -10.82 -6.23 -12.85
C PRO A 17 -12.27 -6.64 -13.20
N ILE A 18 -13.10 -5.70 -13.64
CA ILE A 18 -14.47 -6.01 -14.09
C ILE A 18 -14.45 -6.99 -15.26
N ALA A 19 -13.62 -6.75 -16.27
CA ALA A 19 -13.47 -7.66 -17.40
C ALA A 19 -12.93 -9.04 -16.96
N THR A 20 -11.96 -9.07 -16.05
CA THR A 20 -11.42 -10.32 -15.50
C THR A 20 -12.49 -11.11 -14.73
N ILE A 21 -13.29 -10.44 -13.89
CA ILE A 21 -14.41 -11.07 -13.18
C ILE A 21 -15.42 -11.63 -14.17
N SER A 22 -15.82 -10.86 -15.20
CA SER A 22 -16.76 -11.34 -16.23
C SER A 22 -16.24 -12.60 -16.93
N LEU A 23 -14.99 -12.56 -17.41
CA LEU A 23 -14.38 -13.73 -18.07
C LEU A 23 -14.26 -14.94 -17.13
N ALA A 24 -13.89 -14.72 -15.87
CA ALA A 24 -13.80 -15.79 -14.88
C ALA A 24 -15.18 -16.37 -14.53
N THR A 25 -16.23 -15.53 -14.51
CA THR A 25 -17.62 -15.97 -14.30
C THR A 25 -18.12 -16.79 -15.48
N ASP A 26 -17.86 -16.33 -16.72
CA ASP A 26 -18.24 -17.05 -17.93
C ASP A 26 -17.53 -18.40 -18.01
N ALA A 27 -16.24 -18.43 -17.69
CA ALA A 27 -15.47 -19.66 -17.63
C ALA A 27 -15.97 -20.62 -16.54
N ASN A 28 -16.31 -20.10 -15.35
CA ASN A 28 -16.85 -20.89 -14.23
C ASN A 28 -18.22 -21.51 -14.55
N ASN A 29 -19.02 -20.86 -15.41
CA ASN A 29 -20.31 -21.36 -15.87
C ASN A 29 -20.21 -22.32 -17.08
N ASN A 30 -19.00 -22.53 -17.64
CA ASN A 30 -18.80 -23.42 -18.74
C ASN A 30 -18.83 -24.90 -18.28
N PRO A 31 -19.72 -25.77 -18.83
CA PRO A 31 -19.82 -27.18 -18.42
C PRO A 31 -18.50 -27.96 -18.54
N ARG A 32 -17.66 -27.62 -19.53
CA ARG A 32 -16.35 -28.26 -19.71
C ARG A 32 -15.38 -27.94 -18.58
N VAL A 33 -15.42 -26.70 -18.07
CA VAL A 33 -14.61 -26.25 -16.94
C VAL A 33 -15.10 -26.87 -15.64
N GLN A 34 -16.43 -26.96 -15.49
CA GLN A 34 -17.06 -27.59 -14.32
C GLN A 34 -16.72 -29.09 -14.22
N ALA A 35 -16.53 -29.76 -15.35
CA ALA A 35 -16.11 -31.15 -15.41
C ALA A 35 -14.60 -31.36 -15.10
N THR A 36 -13.81 -30.28 -15.03
CA THR A 36 -12.37 -30.36 -14.74
C THR A 36 -12.13 -30.27 -13.24
N GLU A 37 -11.32 -31.19 -12.68
CA GLU A 37 -10.96 -31.15 -11.26
C GLU A 37 -10.30 -29.84 -10.86
N GLY A 38 -10.88 -29.15 -9.87
CA GLY A 38 -10.41 -27.84 -9.41
C GLY A 38 -10.77 -26.64 -10.29
N GLY A 39 -11.46 -26.82 -11.44
CA GLY A 39 -11.83 -25.75 -12.36
C GLY A 39 -12.63 -24.64 -11.68
N ASN A 40 -13.72 -25.00 -11.00
CA ASN A 40 -14.58 -24.04 -10.28
C ASN A 40 -13.84 -23.31 -9.16
N THR A 41 -12.99 -24.00 -8.40
CA THR A 41 -12.22 -23.40 -7.29
C THR A 41 -11.24 -22.37 -7.80
N ARG A 42 -10.60 -22.61 -8.95
CA ARG A 42 -9.65 -21.67 -9.57
C ARG A 42 -10.33 -20.37 -10.00
N TYR A 43 -11.45 -20.45 -10.72
CA TYR A 43 -12.13 -19.25 -11.20
C TYR A 43 -12.84 -18.50 -10.07
N ALA A 44 -13.41 -19.21 -9.10
CA ALA A 44 -13.93 -18.59 -7.86
C ALA A 44 -12.83 -17.85 -7.10
N GLY A 45 -11.62 -18.37 -7.05
CA GLY A 45 -10.44 -17.71 -6.49
C GLY A 45 -10.13 -16.39 -7.21
N ILE A 46 -10.07 -16.40 -8.53
CA ILE A 46 -9.83 -15.21 -9.35
C ILE A 46 -10.90 -14.12 -9.10
N ILE A 47 -12.17 -14.52 -9.10
CA ILE A 47 -13.30 -13.60 -8.84
C ILE A 47 -13.15 -12.96 -7.45
N LYS A 48 -12.83 -13.76 -6.44
CA LYS A 48 -12.65 -13.29 -5.06
C LYS A 48 -11.47 -12.31 -4.94
N GLU A 49 -10.34 -12.61 -5.56
CA GLU A 49 -9.14 -11.75 -5.56
C GLU A 49 -9.40 -10.40 -6.24
N GLU A 50 -10.02 -10.41 -7.42
CA GLU A 50 -10.34 -9.18 -8.15
C GLU A 50 -11.43 -8.36 -7.43
N ASN A 51 -12.41 -9.00 -6.81
CA ASN A 51 -13.41 -8.31 -5.99
C ASN A 51 -12.75 -7.62 -4.79
N GLN A 52 -11.88 -8.30 -4.05
CA GLN A 52 -11.12 -7.70 -2.96
C GLN A 52 -10.22 -6.55 -3.42
N ARG A 53 -9.64 -6.68 -4.62
CA ARG A 53 -8.85 -5.62 -5.23
C ARG A 53 -9.70 -4.40 -5.54
N MET A 54 -10.88 -4.59 -6.15
CA MET A 54 -11.84 -3.51 -6.44
C MET A 54 -12.32 -2.84 -5.15
N HIS A 55 -12.64 -3.61 -4.11
CA HIS A 55 -13.06 -3.07 -2.81
C HIS A 55 -11.99 -2.12 -2.26
N ARG A 56 -10.72 -2.56 -2.21
CA ARG A 56 -9.61 -1.69 -1.78
C ARG A 56 -9.46 -0.42 -2.64
N GLN A 57 -9.76 -0.50 -3.94
CA GLN A 57 -9.70 0.67 -4.83
C GLN A 57 -10.83 1.65 -4.54
N VAL A 58 -12.06 1.16 -4.34
CA VAL A 58 -13.23 1.98 -3.99
C VAL A 58 -13.02 2.66 -2.63
N GLU A 59 -12.55 1.93 -1.62
CA GLU A 59 -12.22 2.48 -0.30
C GLU A 59 -11.21 3.65 -0.39
N ARG A 60 -10.17 3.51 -1.20
CA ARG A 60 -9.19 4.58 -1.43
C ARG A 60 -9.80 5.83 -2.06
N VAL A 61 -10.74 5.66 -2.99
CA VAL A 61 -11.45 6.78 -3.64
C VAL A 61 -12.41 7.46 -2.67
N LEU A 62 -13.19 6.67 -1.92
CA LEU A 62 -14.12 7.18 -0.91
C LEU A 62 -13.37 7.94 0.18
N LEU A 63 -12.26 7.38 0.64
CA LEU A 63 -11.42 8.01 1.64
C LEU A 63 -10.82 9.34 1.14
N ALA A 64 -10.33 9.38 -0.11
CA ALA A 64 -9.87 10.65 -0.70
C ALA A 64 -10.98 11.71 -0.76
N ALA A 65 -12.24 11.29 -1.00
CA ALA A 65 -13.39 12.18 -1.01
C ALA A 65 -13.83 12.62 0.41
N GLN A 66 -13.67 11.75 1.41
CA GLN A 66 -13.96 12.07 2.82
C GLN A 66 -12.90 13.02 3.40
N MET A 67 -11.65 12.82 3.05
CA MET A 67 -10.52 13.67 3.46
C MET A 67 -10.64 15.10 2.95
N ASP A 68 -11.26 15.34 1.77
CA ASP A 68 -11.61 16.68 1.29
C ASP A 68 -12.54 17.46 2.25
N ARG A 69 -13.21 16.76 3.16
CA ARG A 69 -14.15 17.32 4.12
C ARG A 69 -13.60 17.44 5.55
N ASN A 70 -12.31 17.23 5.79
CA ASN A 70 -11.69 17.19 7.13
C ASN A 70 -12.40 16.25 8.13
N LYS A 71 -12.88 15.09 7.67
CA LYS A 71 -13.71 14.18 8.49
C LYS A 71 -13.18 12.74 8.46
N VAL A 72 -11.93 12.52 8.80
CA VAL A 72 -11.49 11.17 9.17
C VAL A 72 -11.88 10.96 10.63
N THR A 73 -12.88 10.14 10.88
CA THR A 73 -13.22 9.71 12.23
C THR A 73 -12.44 8.44 12.51
N LEU A 74 -11.41 8.53 13.35
CA LEU A 74 -10.61 7.37 13.75
C LEU A 74 -11.33 6.58 14.85
N ARG A 75 -11.26 5.25 14.77
CA ARG A 75 -11.61 4.35 15.86
C ARG A 75 -10.35 4.08 16.67
N GLU A 76 -10.11 4.94 17.64
CA GLU A 76 -8.87 4.88 18.41
C GLU A 76 -8.89 3.73 19.42
N GLU A 77 -7.93 2.84 19.29
CA GLU A 77 -7.68 1.71 20.19
C GLU A 77 -6.19 1.53 20.42
N SER A 78 -5.83 0.64 21.34
CA SER A 78 -4.42 0.26 21.58
C SER A 78 -3.97 -0.70 20.48
N VAL A 79 -3.02 -0.27 19.64
CA VAL A 79 -2.58 -1.00 18.44
C VAL A 79 -1.09 -1.34 18.53
N ASP A 80 -0.76 -2.62 18.43
CA ASP A 80 0.63 -3.08 18.31
C ASP A 80 1.10 -3.04 16.86
N LEU A 81 2.03 -2.14 16.57
CA LEU A 81 2.56 -1.92 15.21
C LEU A 81 3.39 -3.11 14.70
N HIS A 82 4.05 -3.87 15.56
CA HIS A 82 4.78 -5.07 15.11
C HIS A 82 3.84 -6.11 14.51
N THR A 83 2.71 -6.35 15.16
CA THR A 83 1.65 -7.24 14.65
C THR A 83 1.14 -6.77 13.27
N LEU A 84 0.91 -5.47 13.10
CA LEU A 84 0.46 -4.92 11.80
C LEU A 84 1.53 -5.03 10.72
N ILE A 85 2.79 -4.75 11.05
CA ILE A 85 3.93 -4.87 10.12
C ILE A 85 4.09 -6.31 9.64
N GLU A 86 4.05 -7.28 10.53
CA GLU A 86 4.15 -8.70 10.20
C GLU A 86 2.99 -9.16 9.29
N ALA A 87 1.77 -8.74 9.61
CA ALA A 87 0.59 -9.07 8.81
C ALA A 87 0.68 -8.46 7.41
N ALA A 88 1.05 -7.19 7.30
CA ALA A 88 1.21 -6.50 6.02
C ALA A 88 2.35 -7.11 5.19
N ALA A 89 3.48 -7.44 5.82
CA ALA A 89 4.60 -8.11 5.16
C ALA A 89 4.20 -9.47 4.57
N LYS A 90 3.45 -10.29 5.34
CA LYS A 90 2.88 -11.55 4.83
C LYS A 90 1.98 -11.34 3.63
N GLY A 91 1.17 -10.28 3.62
CA GLY A 91 0.26 -9.94 2.52
C GLY A 91 0.97 -9.57 1.21
N VAL A 92 2.20 -9.05 1.28
CA VAL A 92 3.00 -8.66 0.10
C VAL A 92 4.05 -9.73 -0.27
N GLN A 93 4.40 -10.61 0.66
CA GLN A 93 5.53 -11.54 0.55
C GLN A 93 5.44 -12.48 -0.66
N LEU A 94 4.25 -12.99 -0.99
CA LEU A 94 4.08 -13.89 -2.13
C LEU A 94 4.48 -13.20 -3.43
N GLN A 95 3.98 -12.00 -3.66
CA GLN A 95 4.25 -11.21 -4.86
C GLN A 95 5.71 -10.74 -4.96
N VAL A 96 6.37 -10.51 -3.81
CA VAL A 96 7.80 -10.21 -3.74
C VAL A 96 8.61 -11.45 -4.11
N LYS A 97 8.26 -12.63 -3.58
CA LYS A 97 8.91 -13.91 -3.88
C LYS A 97 8.74 -14.33 -5.34
N GLU A 98 7.59 -14.10 -5.96
CA GLU A 98 7.35 -14.36 -7.38
C GLU A 98 8.31 -13.60 -8.29
N LYS A 99 8.80 -12.44 -7.85
CA LYS A 99 9.85 -11.66 -8.51
C LYS A 99 11.27 -12.04 -8.06
N GLY A 100 11.43 -13.11 -7.28
CA GLY A 100 12.72 -13.55 -6.71
C GLY A 100 13.22 -12.68 -5.56
N GLY A 101 12.37 -11.78 -5.02
CA GLY A 101 12.73 -10.82 -3.98
C GLY A 101 12.55 -11.34 -2.56
N GLN A 102 12.84 -10.45 -1.61
CA GLN A 102 12.71 -10.71 -0.17
C GLN A 102 12.26 -9.49 0.61
N ILE A 103 11.58 -9.75 1.73
CA ILE A 103 11.27 -8.76 2.77
C ILE A 103 12.01 -9.18 4.03
N LYS A 104 12.86 -8.30 4.56
CA LYS A 104 13.55 -8.48 5.84
C LYS A 104 12.88 -7.59 6.89
N LEU A 105 12.50 -8.20 8.02
CA LEU A 105 11.99 -7.49 9.20
C LEU A 105 13.12 -7.42 10.25
N ASP A 106 13.42 -6.19 10.69
CA ASP A 106 14.38 -5.89 11.74
C ASP A 106 13.67 -5.00 12.79
N LEU A 107 12.85 -5.64 13.61
CA LEU A 107 11.91 -5.01 14.52
C LEU A 107 12.55 -4.86 15.91
N GLN A 108 13.27 -3.77 16.13
CA GLN A 108 14.05 -3.52 17.37
C GLN A 108 13.35 -2.63 18.39
N ALA A 109 12.19 -2.04 18.07
CA ALA A 109 11.45 -1.22 19.02
C ALA A 109 10.94 -2.06 20.20
N LEU A 110 11.07 -1.54 21.41
CA LEU A 110 10.56 -2.16 22.63
C LEU A 110 9.13 -1.70 22.93
N ASP A 111 8.86 -0.40 22.73
CA ASP A 111 7.53 0.19 22.87
C ASP A 111 6.87 0.25 21.48
N THR A 112 5.99 -0.71 21.21
CA THR A 112 5.40 -0.95 19.88
C THR A 112 3.95 -0.51 19.79
N THR A 113 3.36 -0.11 20.94
CA THR A 113 1.95 0.20 21.07
C THR A 113 1.69 1.69 20.85
N VAL A 114 0.76 1.99 19.97
CA VAL A 114 0.28 3.35 19.69
C VAL A 114 -1.22 3.43 19.93
N HIS A 115 -1.74 4.63 20.19
CA HIS A 115 -3.16 4.89 20.23
C HIS A 115 -3.65 5.26 18.82
N GLY A 116 -4.52 4.46 18.20
CA GLY A 116 -4.93 4.72 16.85
C GLY A 116 -5.90 3.72 16.25
N ASP A 117 -6.20 3.91 14.99
CA ASP A 117 -7.10 3.07 14.21
C ASP A 117 -6.33 1.94 13.52
N GLN A 118 -6.60 0.70 13.95
CA GLN A 118 -5.90 -0.49 13.47
C GLN A 118 -6.03 -0.66 11.96
N GLU A 119 -7.20 -0.42 11.39
CA GLU A 119 -7.46 -0.61 9.96
C GLU A 119 -6.68 0.42 9.14
N HIS A 120 -6.75 1.68 9.55
CA HIS A 120 -6.04 2.76 8.89
C HIS A 120 -4.51 2.60 8.99
N LEU A 121 -3.98 2.26 10.15
CA LEU A 121 -2.54 2.02 10.34
C LEU A 121 -2.05 0.79 9.56
N SER A 122 -2.84 -0.29 9.52
CA SER A 122 -2.54 -1.46 8.68
C SER A 122 -2.44 -1.08 7.20
N ASN A 123 -3.38 -0.26 6.71
CA ASN A 123 -3.38 0.24 5.34
C ASN A 123 -2.19 1.17 5.04
N VAL A 124 -1.74 1.96 6.01
CA VAL A 124 -0.52 2.79 5.88
C VAL A 124 0.70 1.91 5.64
N ILE A 125 0.93 0.90 6.49
CA ILE A 125 2.05 -0.03 6.35
C ILE A 125 1.98 -0.79 5.02
N TYR A 126 0.80 -1.29 4.67
CA TYR A 126 0.59 -2.00 3.41
C TYR A 126 0.91 -1.11 2.19
N ASN A 127 0.49 0.18 2.19
CA ASN A 127 0.79 1.10 1.10
C ASN A 127 2.29 1.32 0.92
N LEU A 128 3.06 1.44 2.00
CA LEU A 128 4.51 1.60 1.92
C LEU A 128 5.18 0.34 1.35
N LEU A 129 4.81 -0.85 1.83
CA LEU A 129 5.34 -2.12 1.35
C LEU A 129 4.96 -2.40 -0.11
N ASP A 130 3.72 -2.12 -0.50
CA ASP A 130 3.25 -2.28 -1.88
C ASP A 130 3.95 -1.30 -2.84
N ASN A 131 4.22 -0.06 -2.39
CA ASN A 131 5.03 0.89 -3.14
C ASN A 131 6.48 0.38 -3.30
N ALA A 132 7.13 -0.07 -2.23
CA ALA A 132 8.47 -0.65 -2.28
C ALA A 132 8.56 -1.80 -3.29
N ARG A 133 7.55 -2.68 -3.34
CA ARG A 133 7.46 -3.78 -4.32
C ARG A 133 7.20 -3.28 -5.75
N LYS A 134 6.30 -2.31 -5.93
CA LYS A 134 5.89 -1.79 -7.24
C LYS A 134 7.00 -1.03 -7.95
N TYR A 135 7.74 -0.24 -7.19
CA TYR A 135 8.81 0.60 -7.73
C TYR A 135 10.19 -0.06 -7.72
N SER A 136 10.24 -1.35 -7.41
CA SER A 136 11.42 -2.17 -7.67
C SER A 136 11.41 -2.64 -9.12
N ASP A 137 12.31 -2.09 -9.93
CA ASP A 137 12.52 -2.45 -11.35
C ASP A 137 13.28 -3.77 -11.53
N LYS A 138 14.02 -4.17 -10.50
CA LYS A 138 14.75 -5.44 -10.39
C LYS A 138 14.09 -6.35 -9.36
N VAL A 139 14.89 -7.27 -8.82
CA VAL A 139 14.49 -8.11 -7.69
C VAL A 139 14.15 -7.24 -6.49
N PRO A 140 12.93 -7.28 -5.94
CA PRO A 140 12.56 -6.46 -4.80
C PRO A 140 13.34 -6.83 -3.54
N GLU A 141 14.13 -5.91 -3.01
CA GLU A 141 14.78 -6.02 -1.72
C GLU A 141 14.18 -4.96 -0.79
N ILE A 142 13.37 -5.41 0.17
CA ILE A 142 12.65 -4.53 1.09
C ILE A 142 13.12 -4.83 2.51
N VAL A 143 13.44 -3.78 3.27
CA VAL A 143 13.78 -3.89 4.69
C VAL A 143 12.84 -3.02 5.49
N VAL A 144 12.23 -3.61 6.52
CA VAL A 144 11.44 -2.88 7.49
C VAL A 144 12.21 -2.87 8.81
N ARG A 145 12.41 -1.67 9.38
CA ARG A 145 13.06 -1.49 10.69
C ARG A 145 12.14 -0.74 11.63
N THR A 146 12.25 -1.05 12.91
CA THR A 146 11.60 -0.29 13.96
C THR A 146 12.57 0.00 15.10
N TRP A 147 12.45 1.19 15.70
CA TRP A 147 13.15 1.58 16.90
C TRP A 147 12.37 2.67 17.65
N ASN A 148 12.68 2.87 18.91
CA ASN A 148 12.13 3.99 19.67
C ASN A 148 13.11 5.17 19.71
N ARG A 149 12.56 6.38 19.70
CA ARG A 149 13.29 7.63 19.95
C ARG A 149 12.48 8.52 20.88
N GLY A 150 12.81 8.50 22.17
CA GLY A 150 11.94 9.06 23.20
C GLY A 150 10.57 8.38 23.17
N ASP A 151 9.52 9.15 23.26
CA ASP A 151 8.13 8.69 23.29
C ASP A 151 7.58 8.39 21.87
N TYR A 152 8.46 8.15 20.89
CA TYR A 152 8.04 7.89 19.52
C TYR A 152 8.55 6.55 19.03
N LEU A 153 7.66 5.81 18.39
CA LEU A 153 7.98 4.66 17.56
C LEU A 153 8.32 5.13 16.14
N LYS A 154 9.47 4.71 15.66
CA LYS A 154 9.90 4.88 14.26
C LYS A 154 9.67 3.58 13.51
N VAL A 155 9.02 3.67 12.35
CA VAL A 155 8.87 2.55 11.40
C VAL A 155 9.46 2.98 10.08
N GLU A 156 10.52 2.32 9.66
CA GLU A 156 11.22 2.57 8.41
C GLU A 156 10.93 1.47 7.41
N VAL A 157 10.58 1.85 6.18
CA VAL A 157 10.45 0.95 5.03
C VAL A 157 11.44 1.41 3.98
N GLN A 158 12.45 0.59 3.73
CA GLN A 158 13.52 0.84 2.76
C GLN A 158 13.37 -0.11 1.57
N ASP A 159 13.48 0.43 0.36
CA ASP A 159 13.56 -0.33 -0.89
C ASP A 159 14.86 -0.03 -1.67
N ARG A 160 15.21 -0.93 -2.59
CA ARG A 160 16.28 -0.75 -3.58
C ARG A 160 15.68 -0.62 -4.99
N GLY A 161 14.61 0.17 -5.10
CA GLY A 161 13.93 0.42 -6.36
C GLY A 161 14.55 1.56 -7.16
N ILE A 162 13.75 2.10 -8.08
CA ILE A 162 14.15 3.19 -8.99
C ILE A 162 14.46 4.51 -8.27
N GLY A 163 14.04 4.66 -7.02
CA GLY A 163 14.15 5.92 -6.29
C GLY A 163 13.26 7.03 -6.83
N ILE A 164 13.42 8.24 -6.27
CA ILE A 164 12.61 9.41 -6.59
C ILE A 164 13.54 10.56 -6.96
N LYS A 165 13.24 11.27 -8.04
CA LYS A 165 14.00 12.45 -8.47
C LYS A 165 13.80 13.59 -7.47
N LYS A 166 14.82 14.41 -7.22
CA LYS A 166 14.74 15.55 -6.29
C LYS A 166 13.59 16.51 -6.61
N VAL A 167 13.29 16.70 -7.89
CA VAL A 167 12.19 17.59 -8.35
C VAL A 167 10.82 17.05 -7.97
N ASP A 168 10.65 15.72 -7.83
CA ASP A 168 9.39 15.07 -7.52
C ASP A 168 9.15 14.94 -6.00
N LEU A 169 10.23 14.90 -5.19
CA LEU A 169 10.15 14.70 -3.74
C LEU A 169 9.15 15.62 -3.01
N PRO A 170 9.07 16.93 -3.32
CA PRO A 170 8.10 17.82 -2.66
C PRO A 170 6.64 17.48 -2.97
N HIS A 171 6.39 16.72 -4.04
CA HIS A 171 5.06 16.48 -4.58
C HIS A 171 4.53 15.06 -4.33
N ILE A 172 5.37 14.10 -3.90
CA ILE A 172 4.96 12.69 -3.79
C ILE A 172 3.81 12.43 -2.81
N PHE A 173 3.61 13.31 -1.84
CA PHE A 173 2.48 13.25 -0.90
C PHE A 173 1.26 14.05 -1.37
N THR A 174 1.34 14.72 -2.54
CA THR A 174 0.19 15.42 -3.12
C THR A 174 -0.77 14.39 -3.72
N ARG A 175 -2.07 14.58 -3.48
CA ARG A 175 -3.11 13.70 -4.02
C ARG A 175 -3.05 13.68 -5.54
N PHE A 176 -3.22 12.49 -6.11
CA PHE A 176 -3.21 12.22 -7.56
C PHE A 176 -1.83 12.42 -8.24
N PHE A 177 -0.82 12.83 -7.48
CA PHE A 177 0.51 12.98 -8.03
C PHE A 177 1.12 11.62 -8.37
N ARG A 178 1.69 11.54 -9.56
CA ARG A 178 2.45 10.37 -10.03
C ARG A 178 3.69 10.85 -10.75
N VAL A 179 4.81 10.24 -10.43
CA VAL A 179 6.06 10.47 -11.15
C VAL A 179 5.89 9.93 -12.57
N SER A 180 6.16 10.76 -13.58
CA SER A 180 6.21 10.30 -14.96
C SER A 180 7.49 9.48 -15.16
N THR A 181 7.35 8.16 -15.13
CA THR A 181 8.47 7.20 -15.22
C THR A 181 8.79 6.79 -16.66
N GLY A 182 8.36 7.58 -17.66
CA GLY A 182 8.62 7.27 -19.08
C GLY A 182 8.02 5.94 -19.52
N ASN A 183 8.86 4.92 -19.68
CA ASN A 183 8.44 3.59 -20.16
C ASN A 183 7.89 2.64 -19.07
N LEU A 184 7.82 3.05 -17.78
CA LEU A 184 7.17 2.29 -16.72
C LEU A 184 5.65 2.56 -16.69
N HIS A 185 4.99 2.44 -17.86
CA HIS A 185 3.54 2.56 -17.99
C HIS A 185 2.74 1.51 -17.20
N ASP A 186 3.40 0.48 -16.64
CA ASP A 186 2.76 -0.64 -15.95
C ASP A 186 2.60 -0.49 -14.44
N VAL A 187 3.08 0.60 -13.81
CA VAL A 187 2.85 0.79 -12.38
C VAL A 187 1.41 1.27 -12.15
N LYS A 188 0.51 0.32 -11.89
CA LYS A 188 -0.91 0.58 -11.61
C LYS A 188 -1.10 1.34 -10.30
N GLY A 189 -1.93 2.39 -10.30
CA GLY A 189 -2.31 3.12 -9.08
C GLY A 189 -2.84 4.53 -9.34
N PHE A 190 -3.62 5.04 -8.39
CA PHE A 190 -4.36 6.31 -8.51
C PHE A 190 -3.59 7.55 -8.04
N GLY A 191 -2.36 7.40 -7.55
CA GLY A 191 -1.64 8.51 -6.92
C GLY A 191 -2.21 8.93 -5.55
N LEU A 192 -2.93 8.02 -4.88
CA LEU A 192 -3.57 8.26 -3.58
C LEU A 192 -2.83 7.59 -2.41
N GLY A 193 -1.93 6.63 -2.68
CA GLY A 193 -1.31 5.82 -1.63
C GLY A 193 -0.47 6.65 -0.66
N LEU A 194 0.43 7.49 -1.17
CA LEU A 194 1.32 8.28 -0.31
C LEU A 194 0.62 9.48 0.33
N SER A 195 -0.35 10.11 -0.33
CA SER A 195 -1.18 11.14 0.31
C SER A 195 -1.98 10.56 1.47
N TYR A 196 -2.54 9.35 1.29
CA TYR A 196 -3.19 8.60 2.36
C TYR A 196 -2.23 8.31 3.53
N VAL A 197 -1.03 7.81 3.24
CA VAL A 197 0.00 7.56 4.27
C VAL A 197 0.25 8.83 5.09
N LYS A 198 0.45 9.97 4.43
CA LYS A 198 0.68 11.25 5.12
C LYS A 198 -0.51 11.64 5.98
N GLU A 199 -1.71 11.69 5.42
CA GLU A 199 -2.91 12.18 6.09
C GLU A 199 -3.31 11.32 7.29
N ILE A 200 -3.22 9.98 7.17
CA ILE A 200 -3.49 9.08 8.29
C ILE A 200 -2.41 9.19 9.36
N THR A 201 -1.14 9.27 8.97
CA THR A 201 -0.06 9.45 9.94
C THR A 201 -0.22 10.76 10.74
N GLU A 202 -0.56 11.86 10.05
CA GLU A 202 -0.84 13.16 10.68
C GLU A 202 -2.09 13.11 11.58
N ALA A 203 -3.15 12.40 11.18
CA ALA A 203 -4.35 12.19 12.00
C ALA A 203 -4.04 11.42 13.30
N HIS A 204 -3.00 10.57 13.30
CA HIS A 204 -2.47 9.88 14.48
C HIS A 204 -1.36 10.68 15.20
N GLN A 205 -1.32 12.00 15.01
CA GLN A 205 -0.33 12.90 15.63
C GLN A 205 1.12 12.53 15.28
N GLY A 206 1.31 11.81 14.20
CA GLY A 206 2.60 11.35 13.69
C GLY A 206 3.12 12.19 12.52
N GLN A 207 4.23 11.74 11.95
CA GLN A 207 4.88 12.35 10.80
C GLN A 207 5.42 11.26 9.86
N VAL A 208 5.38 11.50 8.55
CA VAL A 208 6.07 10.69 7.55
C VAL A 208 7.16 11.51 6.86
N ASN A 209 8.35 10.93 6.74
CA ASN A 209 9.48 11.49 6.01
C ASN A 209 9.92 10.53 4.91
N VAL A 210 10.62 11.07 3.90
CA VAL A 210 11.20 10.30 2.81
C VAL A 210 12.62 10.76 2.51
N GLU A 211 13.49 9.79 2.34
CA GLU A 211 14.82 9.98 1.77
C GLU A 211 14.92 9.09 0.53
N SER A 212 15.37 9.64 -0.59
CA SER A 212 15.46 8.87 -1.82
C SER A 212 16.55 9.42 -2.74
N ILE A 213 17.20 8.48 -3.43
CA ILE A 213 18.19 8.77 -4.47
C ILE A 213 17.75 8.03 -5.73
N TRP A 214 17.60 8.79 -6.82
CA TRP A 214 17.24 8.22 -8.11
C TRP A 214 18.24 7.13 -8.54
N GLY A 215 17.72 5.95 -8.88
CA GLY A 215 18.50 4.78 -9.24
C GLY A 215 19.04 3.95 -8.07
N GLN A 216 18.77 4.34 -6.80
CA GLN A 216 19.27 3.62 -5.63
C GLN A 216 18.17 3.12 -4.68
N GLY A 217 16.97 3.71 -4.78
CA GLY A 217 15.82 3.35 -3.95
C GLY A 217 15.34 4.47 -3.04
N SER A 218 14.41 4.12 -2.16
CA SER A 218 13.77 5.07 -1.25
C SER A 218 13.68 4.50 0.16
N THR A 219 13.63 5.39 1.13
CA THR A 219 13.44 5.09 2.55
C THR A 219 12.32 5.99 3.08
N PHE A 220 11.21 5.38 3.46
CA PHE A 220 10.09 6.06 4.11
C PHE A 220 10.13 5.80 5.61
N THR A 221 10.05 6.85 6.42
CA THR A 221 10.06 6.74 7.89
C THR A 221 8.79 7.34 8.47
N LEU A 222 7.99 6.51 9.10
CA LEU A 222 6.86 6.92 9.95
C LEU A 222 7.37 7.20 11.37
N THR A 223 6.82 8.23 11.99
CA THR A 223 7.03 8.57 13.40
C THR A 223 5.67 8.64 14.05
N LEU A 224 5.40 7.80 15.04
CA LEU A 224 4.13 7.76 15.75
C LEU A 224 4.35 7.85 17.26
N PRO A 225 3.53 8.61 18.01
CA PRO A 225 3.63 8.64 19.46
C PRO A 225 3.26 7.28 20.06
N THR A 226 4.06 6.80 21.01
CA THR A 226 3.76 5.56 21.76
C THR A 226 2.85 5.85 22.94
N ILE A 227 2.08 4.84 23.35
CA ILE A 227 1.37 4.88 24.63
C ILE A 227 2.43 4.72 25.73
N GLN A 228 2.55 5.73 26.62
CA GLN A 228 3.39 5.57 27.80
C GLN A 228 2.79 4.45 28.67
N LYS A 229 3.61 3.47 29.02
CA LYS A 229 3.25 2.49 30.06
C LYS A 229 3.45 3.18 31.41
N ASP A 230 2.34 3.42 32.12
CA ASP A 230 2.38 3.83 33.54
C ASP A 230 3.15 2.80 34.40
#